data_80991c4cc99ecffbb00b8b7ad8c11da9
#
_entry.id   80991c4cc99ecffbb00b8b7ad8c11da9
#
_cell.length_a   1.000
_cell.length_b   1.000
_cell.length_c   1.000
_cell.angle_alpha   90.00
_cell.angle_beta   90.00
_cell.angle_gamma   90.00
#
_symmetry.space_group_name_H-M   'P 1'
#
loop_
_entity.id
_entity.type
_entity.pdbx_description
1 polymer ?
#
loop_
_entity_poly.entity_id
_entity_poly.type
_entity_poly.pdbx_seq_one_letter_code
_entity_poly.pdbx_strand_id
1 'polypeptide(L)'
;MLARTTTRISHSRSLVKTADRVVPQAKKYIKNAQKYVMIPAYARIRHDLLLERWKALESLCEEKKFYDIYMPAGTGAVKDIGVITSGVAYQYCREVFTQVPILKLKMTNPIPAEAIKAFAAGKKMLLIVEELEPYIEEQVRLIGTGAEIAGKQYFPHQGELGLEILEKIHASLFGTGFFAGKESTHRLELAQKNLPPRPPVLCAGCPHRPVFHALKKLKVSVMGDIGCYTLSVLPPLSALDSCLCMGAGIGQALGMEKADPGLKHRVVSVIGDSTFFHSGITPLIDNAYNNGSGLIIILDNGTTAMTGHQAHPGVGRTLMGEPARKMLPEDFARAAGIKNIKTVDPYDRAELEKVLKEELGKKELSVVVCRRICVLLEKRKGRGSIYIDEADCIKCGACMKFGCPAIELKEEKYTINSLLCAECKSCIPVCRSKAIKEK
;
A
#
# COMPACT_ATOMS: atom_id res chain seq x y z
N MET A 1 0.45 11.19 19.96
CA MET A 1 1.61 10.30 19.76
C MET A 1 1.50 9.68 18.37
N LEU A 2 2.57 9.67 17.60
CA LEU A 2 2.67 9.00 16.31
C LEU A 2 3.60 7.80 16.48
N ALA A 3 3.13 6.60 16.16
CA ALA A 3 3.93 5.38 16.17
C ALA A 3 4.34 5.04 14.74
N ARG A 4 5.65 4.89 14.50
CA ARG A 4 6.20 4.48 13.21
C ARG A 4 6.53 2.99 13.24
N THR A 5 6.05 2.26 12.26
CA THR A 5 6.41 0.85 12.03
C THR A 5 6.86 0.64 10.59
N THR A 6 7.64 -0.41 10.35
CA THR A 6 8.01 -0.82 8.98
C THR A 6 7.05 -1.88 8.47
N THR A 7 7.00 -2.06 7.15
CA THR A 7 6.19 -3.10 6.50
C THR A 7 6.51 -4.49 7.04
N ARG A 8 7.78 -4.80 7.26
CA ARG A 8 8.23 -6.08 7.83
C ARG A 8 7.61 -6.34 9.20
N ILE A 9 7.63 -5.36 10.10
CA ILE A 9 7.05 -5.50 11.44
C ILE A 9 5.53 -5.61 11.36
N SER A 10 4.87 -4.79 10.54
CA SER A 10 3.41 -4.77 10.41
C SER A 10 2.83 -6.05 9.80
N HIS A 11 3.61 -6.78 8.98
CA HIS A 11 3.21 -8.04 8.35
C HIS A 11 3.83 -9.29 9.01
N SER A 12 4.60 -9.13 10.07
CA SER A 12 5.18 -10.25 10.81
C SER A 12 4.15 -10.89 11.76
N ARG A 13 4.42 -12.13 12.14
CA ARG A 13 3.71 -12.84 13.19
C ARG A 13 4.72 -13.28 14.26
N SER A 14 4.41 -13.04 15.52
CA SER A 14 5.24 -13.47 16.64
C SER A 14 4.37 -13.88 17.81
N LEU A 15 4.95 -14.68 18.72
CA LEU A 15 4.31 -14.99 19.99
C LEU A 15 4.36 -13.76 20.89
N VAL A 16 3.22 -13.37 21.43
CA VAL A 16 3.09 -12.26 22.35
C VAL A 16 2.42 -12.71 23.65
N LYS A 17 2.89 -12.18 24.78
CA LYS A 17 2.17 -12.31 26.05
C LYS A 17 0.91 -11.46 25.98
N THR A 18 -0.23 -12.08 26.22
CA THR A 18 -1.49 -11.36 26.39
C THR A 18 -1.71 -11.04 27.88
N ALA A 19 -2.42 -9.97 28.13
CA ALA A 19 -2.89 -9.57 29.46
C ALA A 19 -4.38 -9.22 29.37
N ASP A 20 -5.03 -9.07 30.51
CA ASP A 20 -6.41 -8.62 30.57
C ASP A 20 -6.56 -7.25 29.93
N ARG A 21 -7.69 -7.04 29.26
CA ARG A 21 -8.01 -5.78 28.61
C ARG A 21 -8.19 -4.69 29.66
N VAL A 22 -7.34 -3.68 29.64
CA VAL A 22 -7.56 -2.45 30.40
C VAL A 22 -8.58 -1.58 29.66
N VAL A 23 -9.72 -1.36 30.28
CA VAL A 23 -10.74 -0.43 29.75
C VAL A 23 -10.42 0.97 30.26
N PRO A 24 -9.92 1.88 29.42
CA PRO A 24 -9.63 3.24 29.85
C PRO A 24 -10.94 3.99 30.18
N GLN A 25 -10.91 4.81 31.21
CA GLN A 25 -12.03 5.69 31.51
C GLN A 25 -12.24 6.70 30.38
N ALA A 26 -13.43 6.75 29.81
CA ALA A 26 -13.77 7.72 28.78
C ALA A 26 -13.67 9.15 29.32
N LYS A 27 -12.86 9.97 28.68
CA LYS A 27 -12.77 11.40 29.03
C LYS A 27 -14.04 12.12 28.56
N LYS A 28 -14.67 12.86 29.48
CA LYS A 28 -15.81 13.70 29.12
C LYS A 28 -15.37 14.86 28.23
N TYR A 29 -16.20 15.21 27.26
CA TYR A 29 -15.99 16.40 26.44
C TYR A 29 -16.12 17.65 27.31
N ILE A 30 -15.15 18.53 27.25
CA ILE A 30 -15.19 19.86 27.92
C ILE A 30 -15.19 20.89 26.80
N LYS A 31 -16.26 21.71 26.77
CA LYS A 31 -16.39 22.80 25.79
C LYS A 31 -15.27 23.81 25.99
N ASN A 32 -14.48 24.02 24.94
CA ASN A 32 -13.37 25.00 24.93
C ASN A 32 -13.16 25.49 23.50
N ALA A 33 -13.77 26.63 23.16
CA ALA A 33 -13.69 27.20 21.81
C ALA A 33 -12.27 27.62 21.46
N GLN A 34 -11.48 28.15 22.42
CA GLN A 34 -10.10 28.53 22.18
C GLN A 34 -9.20 27.35 21.81
N LYS A 35 -9.56 26.15 22.30
CA LYS A 35 -8.82 24.92 21.98
C LYS A 35 -9.19 24.31 20.62
N TYR A 36 -10.45 24.43 20.20
CA TYR A 36 -10.98 23.64 19.08
C TYR A 36 -11.32 24.47 17.84
N VAL A 37 -11.39 25.82 17.95
CA VAL A 37 -11.70 26.71 16.83
C VAL A 37 -10.48 27.58 16.53
N MET A 38 -9.77 27.27 15.43
CA MET A 38 -8.47 27.90 15.11
C MET A 38 -8.64 29.17 14.28
N ILE A 39 -9.38 30.16 14.80
CA ILE A 39 -9.31 31.53 14.27
C ILE A 39 -7.92 32.13 14.60
N PRO A 40 -7.43 33.14 13.86
CA PRO A 40 -6.08 33.67 14.05
C PRO A 40 -5.73 34.07 15.49
N ALA A 41 -6.68 34.66 16.21
CA ALA A 41 -6.50 35.06 17.61
C ALA A 41 -6.24 33.85 18.53
N TYR A 42 -6.99 32.78 18.36
CA TYR A 42 -6.82 31.56 19.15
C TYR A 42 -5.59 30.76 18.71
N ALA A 43 -5.30 30.73 17.40
CA ALA A 43 -4.13 30.07 16.89
C ALA A 43 -2.82 30.62 17.47
N ARG A 44 -2.71 31.94 17.66
CA ARG A 44 -1.54 32.57 18.32
C ARG A 44 -1.35 32.03 19.73
N ILE A 45 -2.37 32.07 20.57
CA ILE A 45 -2.31 31.54 21.94
C ILE A 45 -1.98 30.05 21.95
N ARG A 46 -2.56 29.28 21.00
CA ARG A 46 -2.28 27.86 20.88
C ARG A 46 -0.87 27.55 20.40
N HIS A 47 -0.26 28.46 19.62
CA HIS A 47 1.12 28.32 19.21
C HIS A 47 2.09 28.47 20.39
N ASP A 48 1.86 29.45 21.27
CA ASP A 48 2.66 29.61 22.49
C ASP A 48 2.59 28.34 23.37
N LEU A 49 1.39 27.82 23.60
CA LEU A 49 1.19 26.54 24.29
C LEU A 49 1.83 25.33 23.58
N LEU A 50 1.93 25.37 22.25
CA LEU A 50 2.64 24.34 21.48
C LEU A 50 4.14 24.39 21.78
N LEU A 51 4.74 25.57 21.79
CA LEU A 51 6.16 25.76 22.09
C LEU A 51 6.51 25.35 23.52
N GLU A 52 5.65 25.68 24.49
CA GLU A 52 5.80 25.21 25.88
C GLU A 52 5.77 23.67 25.96
N ARG A 53 4.80 23.04 25.29
CA ARG A 53 4.73 21.57 25.22
C ARG A 53 5.94 20.96 24.53
N TRP A 54 6.46 21.61 23.48
CA TRP A 54 7.66 21.15 22.80
C TRP A 54 8.86 21.11 23.73
N LYS A 55 9.10 22.19 24.49
CA LYS A 55 10.16 22.23 25.53
C LYS A 55 9.97 21.13 26.59
N ALA A 56 8.73 20.90 27.01
CA ALA A 56 8.45 19.81 27.93
C ALA A 56 8.71 18.42 27.33
N LEU A 57 8.47 18.23 26.03
CA LEU A 57 8.80 16.99 25.31
C LEU A 57 10.32 16.81 25.15
N GLU A 58 11.06 17.89 24.89
CA GLU A 58 12.53 17.86 24.84
C GLU A 58 13.11 17.42 26.19
N SER A 59 12.62 17.96 27.29
CA SER A 59 13.02 17.51 28.63
C SER A 59 12.62 16.06 28.91
N LEU A 60 11.43 15.68 28.48
CA LEU A 60 10.90 14.30 28.68
C LEU A 60 11.71 13.26 27.91
N CYS A 61 12.18 13.55 26.69
CA CYS A 61 12.92 12.58 25.89
C CYS A 61 14.31 12.25 26.48
N GLU A 62 14.83 13.09 27.37
CA GLU A 62 16.08 12.83 28.09
C GLU A 62 15.93 11.79 29.19
N GLU A 63 14.71 11.40 29.55
CA GLU A 63 14.52 10.33 30.54
C GLU A 63 14.92 8.97 29.95
N LYS A 64 15.65 8.15 30.75
CA LYS A 64 16.16 6.83 30.33
C LYS A 64 15.10 5.88 29.75
N LYS A 65 13.82 6.07 30.03
CA LYS A 65 12.76 5.25 29.45
C LYS A 65 12.59 5.44 27.92
N PHE A 66 13.10 6.53 27.34
CA PHE A 66 12.99 6.87 25.93
C PHE A 66 14.22 6.53 25.09
N TYR A 67 15.28 6.00 25.71
CA TYR A 67 16.44 5.44 25.02
C TYR A 67 17.05 4.30 25.84
N ASP A 68 17.84 3.45 25.21
CA ASP A 68 18.64 2.43 25.85
C ASP A 68 20.08 2.54 25.36
N ILE A 69 21.03 2.31 26.25
CA ILE A 69 22.45 2.21 25.87
C ILE A 69 22.87 0.76 26.09
N TYR A 70 23.30 0.12 25.01
CA TYR A 70 23.93 -1.18 25.07
C TYR A 70 25.45 -0.98 25.11
N MET A 71 26.09 -1.56 26.12
CA MET A 71 27.54 -1.64 26.23
C MET A 71 27.98 -3.06 25.99
N PRO A 72 28.92 -3.31 25.08
CA PRO A 72 29.47 -4.64 24.87
C PRO A 72 30.22 -5.15 26.09
N ALA A 73 30.12 -6.45 26.38
CA ALA A 73 30.86 -7.10 27.44
C ALA A 73 32.20 -7.60 26.90
N GLY A 74 33.26 -7.51 27.70
CA GLY A 74 34.57 -8.09 27.40
C GLY A 74 35.67 -7.12 26.98
N THR A 75 36.89 -7.65 26.81
CA THR A 75 38.12 -6.87 26.54
C THR A 75 38.27 -6.37 25.10
N GLY A 76 37.41 -6.84 24.17
CA GLY A 76 37.45 -6.51 22.76
C GLY A 76 36.52 -5.34 22.36
N ALA A 77 35.95 -4.61 23.33
CA ALA A 77 35.03 -3.52 23.04
C ALA A 77 35.71 -2.35 22.29
N VAL A 78 35.16 -1.96 21.16
CA VAL A 78 35.58 -0.79 20.40
C VAL A 78 35.04 0.46 21.09
N LYS A 79 35.92 1.27 21.68
CA LYS A 79 35.53 2.47 22.47
C LYS A 79 35.42 3.75 21.64
N ASP A 80 36.15 3.80 20.54
CA ASP A 80 36.29 4.99 19.70
C ASP A 80 35.07 5.22 18.77
N ILE A 81 34.19 4.22 18.62
CA ILE A 81 33.03 4.25 17.74
C ILE A 81 31.79 3.99 18.57
N GLY A 82 30.69 4.64 18.20
CA GLY A 82 29.36 4.36 18.75
C GLY A 82 28.33 4.26 17.63
N VAL A 83 27.35 3.39 17.80
CA VAL A 83 26.20 3.27 16.88
C VAL A 83 25.00 4.01 17.47
N ILE A 84 24.33 4.83 16.70
CA ILE A 84 23.02 5.41 17.05
C ILE A 84 21.98 4.86 16.08
N THR A 85 20.88 4.33 16.59
CA THR A 85 19.86 3.68 15.77
C THR A 85 18.48 3.71 16.43
N SER A 86 17.45 3.33 15.69
CA SER A 86 16.07 3.22 16.19
C SER A 86 15.33 2.06 15.55
N GLY A 87 14.16 1.72 16.10
CA GLY A 87 13.24 0.73 15.49
C GLY A 87 13.85 -0.65 15.30
N VAL A 88 13.56 -1.27 14.14
CA VAL A 88 14.03 -2.62 13.80
C VAL A 88 15.53 -2.65 13.49
N ALA A 89 16.10 -1.56 12.98
CA ALA A 89 17.52 -1.47 12.68
C ALA A 89 18.40 -1.76 13.93
N TYR A 90 17.88 -1.45 15.13
CA TYR A 90 18.54 -1.81 16.37
C TYR A 90 18.79 -3.32 16.52
N GLN A 91 17.85 -4.16 16.09
CA GLN A 91 18.02 -5.61 16.21
C GLN A 91 19.18 -6.10 15.32
N TYR A 92 19.24 -5.57 14.11
CA TYR A 92 20.35 -5.88 13.19
C TYR A 92 21.69 -5.36 13.72
N CYS A 93 21.71 -4.15 14.28
CA CYS A 93 22.92 -3.60 14.92
C CYS A 93 23.40 -4.49 16.08
N ARG A 94 22.48 -5.03 16.88
CA ARG A 94 22.81 -5.92 18.00
C ARG A 94 23.45 -7.24 17.55
N GLU A 95 23.08 -7.73 16.37
CA GLU A 95 23.67 -8.96 15.82
C GLU A 95 25.01 -8.71 15.15
N VAL A 96 25.18 -7.57 14.47
CA VAL A 96 26.37 -7.28 13.66
C VAL A 96 27.45 -6.53 14.45
N PHE A 97 27.08 -5.45 15.15
CA PHE A 97 28.01 -4.59 15.88
C PHE A 97 28.15 -5.02 17.35
N THR A 98 28.44 -6.30 17.59
CA THR A 98 28.44 -6.90 18.95
C THR A 98 29.45 -6.28 19.90
N GLN A 99 30.54 -5.69 19.37
CA GLN A 99 31.61 -5.09 20.16
C GLN A 99 31.57 -3.56 20.19
N VAL A 100 30.57 -2.94 19.58
CA VAL A 100 30.41 -1.48 19.51
C VAL A 100 29.29 -1.05 20.46
N PRO A 101 29.49 0.01 21.27
CA PRO A 101 28.40 0.60 22.04
C PRO A 101 27.26 1.08 21.13
N ILE A 102 26.01 0.81 21.53
CA ILE A 102 24.83 1.18 20.73
C ILE A 102 23.87 2.00 21.58
N LEU A 103 23.54 3.20 21.12
CA LEU A 103 22.45 4.03 21.61
C LEU A 103 21.19 3.75 20.78
N LYS A 104 20.19 3.14 21.39
CA LYS A 104 18.87 2.92 20.79
C LYS A 104 17.94 4.06 21.15
N LEU A 105 17.45 4.77 20.19
CA LEU A 105 16.40 5.77 20.34
C LEU A 105 15.01 5.11 20.28
N LYS A 106 14.21 5.26 21.31
CA LYS A 106 12.79 4.86 21.35
C LYS A 106 11.88 6.00 20.95
N MET A 107 12.33 7.24 21.15
CA MET A 107 11.70 8.47 20.71
C MET A 107 12.67 9.18 19.75
N THR A 108 12.21 9.44 18.54
CA THR A 108 13.03 10.02 17.45
C THR A 108 12.67 11.47 17.13
N ASN A 109 11.62 12.01 17.77
CA ASN A 109 11.24 13.42 17.61
C ASN A 109 10.46 13.91 18.83
N PRO A 110 11.01 14.82 19.64
CA PRO A 110 12.41 15.24 19.61
C PRO A 110 13.38 14.10 19.95
N ILE A 111 14.66 14.26 19.62
CA ILE A 111 15.69 13.30 20.02
C ILE A 111 16.38 13.76 21.32
N PRO A 112 16.90 12.85 22.17
CA PRO A 112 17.54 13.17 23.42
C PRO A 112 18.96 13.73 23.20
N ALA A 113 19.06 15.05 23.05
CA ALA A 113 20.31 15.72 22.67
C ALA A 113 21.41 15.54 23.70
N GLU A 114 21.10 15.68 24.99
CA GLU A 114 22.07 15.54 26.06
C GLU A 114 22.54 14.09 26.24
N ALA A 115 21.61 13.13 26.11
CA ALA A 115 21.99 11.71 26.12
C ALA A 115 22.89 11.35 24.92
N ILE A 116 22.66 11.97 23.76
CA ILE A 116 23.52 11.77 22.57
C ILE A 116 24.90 12.41 22.79
N LYS A 117 24.99 13.62 23.33
CA LYS A 117 26.27 14.23 23.67
C LYS A 117 27.08 13.41 24.70
N ALA A 118 26.38 12.93 25.74
CA ALA A 118 27.00 12.05 26.74
C ALA A 118 27.48 10.73 26.13
N PHE A 119 26.70 10.15 25.25
CA PHE A 119 27.09 8.92 24.54
C PHE A 119 28.27 9.18 23.58
N ALA A 120 28.33 10.32 22.94
CA ALA A 120 29.41 10.70 22.02
C ALA A 120 30.74 11.00 22.72
N ALA A 121 30.71 11.29 24.01
CA ALA A 121 31.91 11.67 24.74
C ALA A 121 33.03 10.61 24.63
N GLY A 122 34.22 11.07 24.17
CA GLY A 122 35.39 10.21 23.97
C GLY A 122 35.32 9.29 22.73
N LYS A 123 34.32 9.46 21.87
CA LYS A 123 34.26 8.74 20.60
C LYS A 123 34.77 9.58 19.44
N LYS A 124 35.49 8.95 18.52
CA LYS A 124 35.96 9.60 17.30
C LYS A 124 34.86 9.62 16.23
N MET A 125 34.01 8.58 16.19
CA MET A 125 32.97 8.42 15.17
C MET A 125 31.65 7.94 15.77
N LEU A 126 30.55 8.49 15.28
CA LEU A 126 29.19 7.99 15.51
C LEU A 126 28.63 7.46 14.20
N LEU A 127 28.34 6.17 14.16
CA LEU A 127 27.71 5.51 13.01
C LEU A 127 26.19 5.55 13.18
N ILE A 128 25.50 6.26 12.30
CA ILE A 128 24.05 6.40 12.32
C ILE A 128 23.44 5.34 11.42
N VAL A 129 22.66 4.44 12.02
CA VAL A 129 22.01 3.32 11.31
C VAL A 129 20.50 3.53 11.30
N GLU A 130 20.01 4.02 10.18
CA GLU A 130 18.58 4.28 9.96
C GLU A 130 18.15 3.93 8.53
N GLU A 131 16.89 3.56 8.35
CA GLU A 131 16.32 3.30 7.04
C GLU A 131 15.89 4.59 6.35
N LEU A 132 15.87 4.58 5.01
CA LEU A 132 15.42 5.66 4.14
C LEU A 132 16.26 6.94 4.33
N GLU A 133 15.61 8.08 4.63
CA GLU A 133 16.24 9.41 4.69
C GLU A 133 17.09 9.62 5.95
N PRO A 134 18.08 10.54 5.90
CA PRO A 134 19.03 10.78 7.00
C PRO A 134 18.44 11.62 8.16
N TYR A 135 17.26 11.24 8.67
CA TYR A 135 16.57 12.03 9.68
C TYR A 135 17.33 12.11 11.02
N ILE A 136 17.74 10.95 11.56
CA ILE A 136 18.50 10.91 12.82
C ILE A 136 19.90 11.49 12.60
N GLU A 137 20.52 11.16 11.47
CA GLU A 137 21.84 11.67 11.11
C GLU A 137 21.88 13.21 11.10
N GLU A 138 20.92 13.86 10.44
CA GLU A 138 20.82 15.32 10.38
C GLU A 138 20.63 15.93 11.78
N GLN A 139 19.76 15.35 12.60
CA GLN A 139 19.54 15.80 13.96
C GLN A 139 20.80 15.66 14.82
N VAL A 140 21.54 14.55 14.70
CA VAL A 140 22.80 14.32 15.44
C VAL A 140 23.88 15.30 14.98
N ARG A 141 23.96 15.62 13.68
CA ARG A 141 24.88 16.65 13.16
C ARG A 141 24.58 18.02 13.74
N LEU A 142 23.29 18.39 13.85
CA LEU A 142 22.89 19.70 14.46
C LEU A 142 23.21 19.79 15.94
N ILE A 143 23.28 18.69 16.67
CA ILE A 143 23.66 18.68 18.10
C ILE A 143 25.13 19.09 18.30
N GLY A 144 26.00 18.81 17.34
CA GLY A 144 27.41 19.19 17.42
C GLY A 144 28.19 18.40 18.47
N THR A 145 28.26 17.09 18.33
CA THR A 145 28.89 16.17 19.30
C THR A 145 30.42 16.20 19.31
N GLY A 146 31.07 16.82 18.32
CA GLY A 146 32.50 16.78 18.11
C GLY A 146 33.07 15.49 17.52
N ALA A 147 32.29 14.42 17.43
CA ALA A 147 32.67 13.22 16.76
C ALA A 147 32.34 13.29 15.25
N GLU A 148 33.06 12.55 14.42
CA GLU A 148 32.68 12.33 13.01
C GLU A 148 31.34 11.63 12.93
N ILE A 149 30.42 12.16 12.13
CA ILE A 149 29.12 11.54 11.91
C ILE A 149 29.12 10.81 10.57
N ALA A 150 28.99 9.50 10.63
CA ALA A 150 28.94 8.60 9.49
C ALA A 150 27.54 7.92 9.43
N GLY A 151 26.89 7.96 8.28
CA GLY A 151 25.55 7.43 8.11
C GLY A 151 25.28 7.06 6.66
N LYS A 152 24.51 7.83 5.92
CA LYS A 152 24.08 7.53 4.55
C LYS A 152 25.22 7.41 3.53
N GLN A 153 26.41 7.82 3.85
CA GLN A 153 27.61 7.51 3.05
C GLN A 153 27.89 5.99 3.00
N TYR A 154 27.40 5.23 3.98
CA TYR A 154 27.55 3.76 4.04
C TYR A 154 26.23 3.03 3.82
N PHE A 155 25.10 3.60 4.26
CA PHE A 155 23.80 2.94 4.22
C PHE A 155 22.94 3.42 3.06
N PRO A 156 22.20 2.51 2.39
CA PRO A 156 21.35 2.88 1.26
C PRO A 156 20.21 3.81 1.70
N HIS A 157 19.81 4.73 0.79
CA HIS A 157 18.62 5.55 0.93
C HIS A 157 17.33 4.80 0.57
N GLN A 158 17.42 3.61 -0.02
CA GLN A 158 16.28 2.85 -0.53
C GLN A 158 16.25 1.44 0.03
N GLY A 159 15.04 0.93 0.16
CA GLY A 159 14.80 -0.43 0.62
C GLY A 159 14.87 -0.61 2.13
N GLU A 160 14.81 -1.84 2.57
CA GLU A 160 14.93 -2.23 3.96
C GLU A 160 16.40 -2.51 4.30
N LEU A 161 16.81 -2.17 5.52
CA LEU A 161 18.05 -2.69 6.07
C LEU A 161 17.89 -4.17 6.43
N GLY A 162 18.97 -4.91 6.29
CA GLY A 162 19.07 -6.31 6.68
C GLY A 162 20.47 -6.64 7.18
N LEU A 163 20.65 -7.84 7.73
CA LEU A 163 21.95 -8.28 8.26
C LEU A 163 23.04 -8.20 7.20
N GLU A 164 22.75 -8.63 5.97
CA GLU A 164 23.72 -8.65 4.86
C GLU A 164 24.31 -7.25 4.54
N ILE A 165 23.47 -6.21 4.61
CA ILE A 165 23.90 -4.82 4.37
C ILE A 165 24.83 -4.38 5.51
N LEU A 166 24.41 -4.64 6.75
CA LEU A 166 25.19 -4.25 7.92
C LEU A 166 26.51 -5.04 8.00
N GLU A 167 26.52 -6.32 7.66
CA GLU A 167 27.72 -7.16 7.62
C GLU A 167 28.75 -6.65 6.60
N LYS A 168 28.31 -6.26 5.41
CA LYS A 168 29.17 -5.65 4.38
C LYS A 168 29.79 -4.33 4.88
N ILE A 169 28.98 -3.50 5.53
CA ILE A 169 29.45 -2.22 6.08
C ILE A 169 30.40 -2.46 7.26
N HIS A 170 30.07 -3.39 8.15
CA HIS A 170 30.95 -3.78 9.26
C HIS A 170 32.30 -4.25 8.73
N ALA A 171 32.33 -5.09 7.71
CA ALA A 171 33.56 -5.60 7.09
C ALA A 171 34.39 -4.47 6.47
N SER A 172 33.76 -3.44 5.89
CA SER A 172 34.45 -2.28 5.32
C SER A 172 35.05 -1.37 6.37
N LEU A 173 34.42 -1.24 7.55
CA LEU A 173 34.87 -0.37 8.64
C LEU A 173 35.89 -1.03 9.59
N PHE A 174 35.74 -2.33 9.83
CA PHE A 174 36.51 -3.06 10.86
C PHE A 174 37.38 -4.19 10.29
N GLY A 175 37.32 -4.43 8.95
CA GLY A 175 37.98 -5.57 8.32
C GLY A 175 37.16 -6.87 8.40
N THR A 176 37.58 -7.86 7.64
CA THR A 176 36.83 -9.13 7.46
C THR A 176 36.90 -10.10 8.63
N GLY A 177 37.63 -9.81 9.71
CA GLY A 177 37.94 -10.75 10.79
C GLY A 177 36.80 -11.15 11.72
N PHE A 178 35.66 -10.44 11.72
CA PHE A 178 34.62 -10.60 12.73
C PHE A 178 33.59 -11.73 12.44
N PHE A 179 33.35 -12.06 11.18
CA PHE A 179 32.36 -13.06 10.76
C PHE A 179 32.95 -14.21 9.89
N ALA A 180 34.25 -14.43 9.97
CA ALA A 180 34.91 -15.57 9.32
C ALA A 180 34.39 -16.91 9.92
N GLY A 181 33.23 -17.36 9.49
CA GLY A 181 32.66 -18.64 9.94
C GLY A 181 31.21 -18.90 9.54
N LYS A 182 30.49 -17.94 8.99
CA LYS A 182 29.12 -18.18 8.51
C LYS A 182 29.03 -18.23 6.99
N GLU A 183 29.19 -19.43 6.43
CA GLU A 183 28.90 -19.77 5.02
C GLU A 183 27.46 -19.46 4.55
N SER A 184 26.61 -18.87 5.42
CA SER A 184 25.17 -18.76 5.16
C SER A 184 24.79 -17.66 4.19
N THR A 185 25.56 -16.57 4.09
CA THR A 185 25.18 -15.40 3.25
C THR A 185 25.36 -15.68 1.76
N HIS A 186 26.42 -16.37 1.36
CA HIS A 186 26.69 -16.68 -0.05
C HIS A 186 25.68 -17.68 -0.65
N ARG A 187 25.19 -18.63 0.14
CA ARG A 187 24.13 -19.57 -0.28
C ARG A 187 22.79 -18.86 -0.49
N LEU A 188 22.45 -17.88 0.36
CA LEU A 188 21.23 -17.11 0.22
C LEU A 188 21.24 -16.19 -1.00
N GLU A 189 22.37 -15.54 -1.32
CA GLU A 189 22.53 -14.71 -2.53
C GLU A 189 22.37 -15.53 -3.81
N LEU A 190 22.93 -16.74 -3.87
CA LEU A 190 22.79 -17.63 -5.03
C LEU A 190 21.35 -18.16 -5.16
N ALA A 191 20.69 -18.48 -4.06
CA ALA A 191 19.31 -18.93 -4.05
C ALA A 191 18.34 -17.80 -4.47
N GLN A 192 18.57 -16.58 -4.02
CA GLN A 192 17.73 -15.41 -4.38
C GLN A 192 17.86 -15.02 -5.85
N LYS A 193 19.05 -15.12 -6.45
CA LYS A 193 19.27 -14.82 -7.87
C LYS A 193 18.50 -15.73 -8.83
N ASN A 194 18.17 -16.95 -8.38
CA ASN A 194 17.50 -17.96 -9.20
C ASN A 194 16.00 -18.09 -8.93
N LEU A 195 15.45 -17.34 -7.96
CA LEU A 195 14.01 -17.36 -7.68
C LEU A 195 13.25 -16.51 -8.71
N PRO A 196 12.19 -17.05 -9.33
CA PRO A 196 11.36 -16.25 -10.22
C PRO A 196 10.64 -15.14 -9.43
N PRO A 197 10.50 -13.94 -10.01
CA PRO A 197 9.75 -12.86 -9.38
C PRO A 197 8.29 -13.28 -9.17
N ARG A 198 7.72 -12.95 -8.03
CA ARG A 198 6.32 -13.26 -7.66
C ARG A 198 5.57 -11.96 -7.37
N PRO A 199 5.30 -11.13 -8.39
CA PRO A 199 4.55 -9.90 -8.19
C PRO A 199 3.13 -10.22 -7.73
N PRO A 200 2.49 -9.33 -6.95
CA PRO A 200 1.08 -9.48 -6.62
C PRO A 200 0.24 -9.45 -7.89
N VAL A 201 -0.82 -10.26 -7.93
CA VAL A 201 -1.74 -10.34 -9.08
C VAL A 201 -3.19 -10.32 -8.61
N LEU A 202 -4.10 -9.91 -9.50
CA LEU A 202 -5.52 -10.05 -9.24
C LEU A 202 -5.88 -11.53 -9.06
N CYS A 203 -6.73 -11.84 -8.08
CA CYS A 203 -7.16 -13.21 -7.76
C CYS A 203 -7.75 -13.93 -8.98
N ALA A 204 -7.71 -15.26 -8.98
CA ALA A 204 -8.51 -16.05 -9.90
C ALA A 204 -10.01 -15.75 -9.66
N GLY A 205 -10.75 -15.44 -10.73
CA GLY A 205 -12.14 -15.01 -10.62
C GLY A 205 -12.36 -13.58 -10.11
N CYS A 206 -11.32 -12.75 -10.02
CA CYS A 206 -11.49 -11.36 -9.59
C CYS A 206 -12.46 -10.59 -10.51
N PRO A 207 -13.54 -9.95 -9.98
CA PRO A 207 -14.51 -9.24 -10.78
C PRO A 207 -13.96 -7.99 -11.47
N HIS A 208 -12.83 -7.45 -11.02
CA HIS A 208 -12.19 -6.31 -11.66
C HIS A 208 -11.51 -6.67 -12.98
N ARG A 209 -11.08 -7.91 -13.16
CA ARG A 209 -10.34 -8.36 -14.34
C ARG A 209 -11.09 -8.18 -15.67
N PRO A 210 -12.37 -8.58 -15.80
CA PRO A 210 -13.14 -8.34 -17.02
C PRO A 210 -13.23 -6.86 -17.39
N VAL A 211 -13.37 -5.96 -16.40
CA VAL A 211 -13.47 -4.51 -16.62
C VAL A 211 -12.18 -3.99 -17.27
N PHE A 212 -11.03 -4.26 -16.68
CA PHE A 212 -9.75 -3.79 -17.25
C PHE A 212 -9.39 -4.46 -18.56
N HIS A 213 -9.79 -5.71 -18.77
CA HIS A 213 -9.63 -6.35 -20.06
C HIS A 213 -10.50 -5.66 -21.15
N ALA A 214 -11.71 -5.21 -20.80
CA ALA A 214 -12.57 -4.45 -21.72
C ALA A 214 -11.98 -3.04 -21.99
N LEU A 215 -11.52 -2.32 -20.96
CA LEU A 215 -10.90 -1.01 -21.10
C LEU A 215 -9.64 -1.05 -22.00
N LYS A 216 -8.82 -2.08 -21.83
CA LYS A 216 -7.67 -2.31 -22.71
C LYS A 216 -8.07 -2.46 -24.19
N LYS A 217 -9.18 -3.18 -24.47
CA LYS A 217 -9.70 -3.30 -25.84
C LYS A 217 -10.20 -1.97 -26.40
N LEU A 218 -10.79 -1.12 -25.56
CA LEU A 218 -11.29 0.20 -25.95
C LEU A 218 -10.13 1.22 -26.17
N LYS A 219 -8.90 0.90 -25.75
CA LYS A 219 -7.71 1.75 -25.90
C LYS A 219 -7.88 3.13 -25.29
N VAL A 220 -8.53 3.20 -24.13
CA VAL A 220 -8.73 4.44 -23.36
C VAL A 220 -7.60 4.59 -22.34
N SER A 221 -7.31 5.83 -21.95
CA SER A 221 -6.47 6.13 -20.79
C SER A 221 -7.30 6.02 -19.51
N VAL A 222 -6.77 5.28 -18.52
CA VAL A 222 -7.49 4.95 -17.30
C VAL A 222 -6.86 5.67 -16.11
N MET A 223 -7.53 6.70 -15.63
CA MET A 223 -7.17 7.41 -14.40
C MET A 223 -7.71 6.63 -13.22
N GLY A 224 -6.82 5.95 -12.55
CA GLY A 224 -7.16 5.02 -11.49
C GLY A 224 -7.05 5.58 -10.10
N ASP A 225 -7.27 4.69 -9.17
CA ASP A 225 -7.26 4.94 -7.75
C ASP A 225 -6.61 3.75 -7.02
N ILE A 226 -6.52 3.79 -5.70
CA ILE A 226 -5.90 2.72 -4.91
C ILE A 226 -6.92 1.65 -4.49
N GLY A 227 -6.59 0.40 -4.75
CA GLY A 227 -7.35 -0.79 -4.41
C GLY A 227 -6.76 -2.02 -5.10
N CYS A 228 -7.38 -3.19 -4.96
CA CYS A 228 -6.93 -4.39 -5.67
C CYS A 228 -6.82 -4.17 -7.18
N TYR A 229 -7.68 -3.33 -7.75
CA TYR A 229 -7.69 -3.00 -9.16
C TYR A 229 -6.47 -2.20 -9.64
N THR A 230 -5.70 -1.58 -8.76
CA THR A 230 -4.41 -0.96 -9.10
C THR A 230 -3.44 -1.98 -9.72
N LEU A 231 -3.57 -3.26 -9.35
CA LEU A 231 -2.77 -4.35 -9.94
C LEU A 231 -3.04 -4.56 -11.45
N SER A 232 -4.06 -3.92 -12.02
CA SER A 232 -4.28 -3.93 -13.47
C SER A 232 -3.22 -3.17 -14.27
N VAL A 233 -2.37 -2.36 -13.60
CA VAL A 233 -1.18 -1.74 -14.22
C VAL A 233 -0.18 -2.79 -14.68
N LEU A 234 -0.15 -3.95 -14.02
CA LEU A 234 0.81 -5.01 -14.33
C LEU A 234 0.40 -5.82 -15.57
N PRO A 235 1.39 -6.38 -16.30
CA PRO A 235 1.11 -7.34 -17.36
C PRO A 235 0.31 -8.56 -16.82
N PRO A 236 -0.53 -9.16 -17.66
CA PRO A 236 -0.77 -8.86 -19.06
C PRO A 236 -1.88 -7.82 -19.29
N LEU A 237 -2.54 -7.30 -18.24
CA LEU A 237 -3.58 -6.30 -18.39
C LEU A 237 -3.01 -4.98 -18.86
N SER A 238 -2.06 -4.41 -18.14
CA SER A 238 -1.44 -3.10 -18.45
C SER A 238 -2.49 -2.06 -18.85
N ALA A 239 -3.48 -1.85 -17.98
CA ALA A 239 -4.71 -1.11 -18.28
C ALA A 239 -5.06 -0.08 -17.20
N LEU A 240 -4.04 0.47 -16.53
CA LEU A 240 -4.16 1.58 -15.60
C LEU A 240 -3.00 2.53 -15.86
N ASP A 241 -3.28 3.81 -16.03
CA ASP A 241 -2.29 4.80 -16.45
C ASP A 241 -1.88 5.76 -15.33
N SER A 242 -2.70 5.92 -14.29
CA SER A 242 -2.34 6.72 -13.11
C SER A 242 -2.96 6.20 -11.82
N CYS A 243 -2.31 6.52 -10.71
CA CYS A 243 -2.80 6.30 -9.35
C CYS A 243 -2.05 7.27 -8.43
N LEU A 244 -2.67 8.38 -7.99
CA LEU A 244 -2.02 9.38 -7.11
C LEU A 244 -2.41 9.19 -5.65
N CYS A 245 -3.69 9.40 -5.33
CA CYS A 245 -4.22 9.23 -3.97
C CYS A 245 -5.69 8.81 -4.03
N MET A 246 -6.24 8.35 -2.91
CA MET A 246 -7.64 7.92 -2.83
C MET A 246 -8.60 9.04 -3.25
N GLY A 247 -9.40 8.79 -4.31
CA GLY A 247 -10.37 9.72 -4.89
C GLY A 247 -9.86 10.57 -6.06
N ALA A 248 -8.54 10.62 -6.30
CA ALA A 248 -7.97 11.53 -7.30
C ALA A 248 -8.32 11.19 -8.75
N GLY A 249 -8.56 9.92 -9.07
CA GLY A 249 -8.76 9.46 -10.45
C GLY A 249 -9.90 10.20 -11.18
N ILE A 250 -11.00 10.53 -10.48
CA ILE A 250 -12.13 11.26 -11.06
C ILE A 250 -11.71 12.70 -11.44
N GLY A 251 -11.04 13.40 -10.54
CA GLY A 251 -10.56 14.76 -10.79
C GLY A 251 -9.46 14.80 -11.86
N GLN A 252 -8.57 13.79 -11.90
CA GLN A 252 -7.56 13.67 -12.93
C GLN A 252 -8.18 13.51 -14.33
N ALA A 253 -9.18 12.64 -14.50
CA ALA A 253 -9.85 12.43 -15.77
C ALA A 253 -10.52 13.72 -16.25
N LEU A 254 -11.21 14.45 -15.37
CA LEU A 254 -11.80 15.75 -15.66
C LEU A 254 -10.73 16.76 -16.07
N GLY A 255 -9.64 16.86 -15.30
CA GLY A 255 -8.54 17.78 -15.59
C GLY A 255 -7.92 17.54 -16.96
N MET A 256 -7.69 16.27 -17.32
CA MET A 256 -7.19 15.89 -18.65
C MET A 256 -8.15 16.27 -19.77
N GLU A 257 -9.46 16.02 -19.59
CA GLU A 257 -10.50 16.41 -20.56
C GLU A 257 -10.53 17.94 -20.78
N LYS A 258 -10.38 18.71 -19.69
CA LYS A 258 -10.38 20.17 -19.76
C LYS A 258 -9.10 20.74 -20.36
N ALA A 259 -7.96 20.12 -20.08
CA ALA A 259 -6.67 20.55 -20.61
C ALA A 259 -6.48 20.20 -22.09
N ASP A 260 -7.00 19.05 -22.53
CA ASP A 260 -6.94 18.61 -23.93
C ASP A 260 -8.29 18.05 -24.38
N PRO A 261 -9.08 18.86 -25.12
CA PRO A 261 -10.36 18.42 -25.69
C PRO A 261 -10.26 17.20 -26.62
N GLY A 262 -9.08 16.90 -27.16
CA GLY A 262 -8.81 15.71 -27.97
C GLY A 262 -8.85 14.42 -27.17
N LEU A 263 -8.75 14.50 -25.84
CA LEU A 263 -8.87 13.35 -24.92
C LEU A 263 -10.32 13.03 -24.54
N LYS A 264 -11.28 13.85 -24.95
CA LYS A 264 -12.69 13.59 -24.73
C LYS A 264 -13.08 12.22 -25.30
N HIS A 265 -13.83 11.42 -24.54
CA HIS A 265 -14.18 10.03 -24.84
C HIS A 265 -12.97 9.05 -24.95
N ARG A 266 -11.77 9.49 -24.54
CA ARG A 266 -10.56 8.67 -24.56
C ARG A 266 -9.94 8.50 -23.17
N VAL A 267 -10.44 9.24 -22.18
CA VAL A 267 -10.02 9.15 -20.77
C VAL A 267 -11.22 8.69 -19.94
N VAL A 268 -10.99 7.74 -19.07
CA VAL A 268 -11.97 7.25 -18.08
C VAL A 268 -11.38 7.30 -16.69
N SER A 269 -12.21 7.46 -15.67
CA SER A 269 -11.80 7.25 -14.29
C SER A 269 -12.33 5.92 -13.77
N VAL A 270 -11.52 5.24 -12.94
CA VAL A 270 -11.90 3.99 -12.26
C VAL A 270 -11.65 4.13 -10.76
N ILE A 271 -12.66 3.82 -9.97
CA ILE A 271 -12.61 3.93 -8.50
C ILE A 271 -13.34 2.73 -7.86
N GLY A 272 -12.83 2.22 -6.75
CA GLY A 272 -13.50 1.17 -5.97
C GLY A 272 -14.62 1.74 -5.10
N ASP A 273 -15.58 0.89 -4.71
CA ASP A 273 -16.71 1.24 -3.86
C ASP A 273 -16.31 1.88 -2.52
N SER A 274 -15.38 1.27 -1.81
CA SER A 274 -14.87 1.81 -0.53
C SER A 274 -14.25 3.20 -0.71
N THR A 275 -13.36 3.36 -1.69
CA THR A 275 -12.74 4.65 -1.99
C THR A 275 -13.75 5.69 -2.47
N PHE A 276 -14.77 5.27 -3.22
CA PHE A 276 -15.85 6.15 -3.63
C PHE A 276 -16.58 6.78 -2.43
N PHE A 277 -16.97 5.96 -1.44
CA PHE A 277 -17.62 6.49 -0.23
C PHE A 277 -16.66 7.29 0.66
N HIS A 278 -15.37 6.98 0.64
CA HIS A 278 -14.37 7.71 1.43
C HIS A 278 -14.05 9.08 0.84
N SER A 279 -13.80 9.17 -0.46
CA SER A 279 -13.25 10.38 -1.10
C SER A 279 -13.71 10.62 -2.55
N GLY A 280 -14.49 9.71 -3.14
CA GLY A 280 -14.94 9.81 -4.53
C GLY A 280 -16.19 10.66 -4.74
N ILE A 281 -17.02 10.88 -3.70
CA ILE A 281 -18.26 11.66 -3.82
C ILE A 281 -17.97 13.13 -4.14
N THR A 282 -16.99 13.73 -3.47
CA THR A 282 -16.62 15.14 -3.72
C THR A 282 -16.18 15.39 -5.16
N PRO A 283 -15.20 14.65 -5.73
CA PRO A 283 -14.82 14.85 -7.12
C PRO A 283 -15.90 14.41 -8.12
N LEU A 284 -16.85 13.53 -7.76
CA LEU A 284 -18.02 13.25 -8.57
C LEU A 284 -18.90 14.50 -8.73
N ILE A 285 -19.20 15.19 -7.61
CA ILE A 285 -19.98 16.43 -7.60
C ILE A 285 -19.23 17.53 -8.38
N ASP A 286 -17.93 17.66 -8.16
CA ASP A 286 -17.08 18.61 -8.87
C ASP A 286 -17.10 18.37 -10.38
N ASN A 287 -17.01 17.11 -10.81
CA ASN A 287 -17.07 16.71 -12.21
C ASN A 287 -18.43 17.10 -12.85
N ALA A 288 -19.53 16.80 -12.15
CA ALA A 288 -20.87 17.18 -12.61
C ALA A 288 -21.06 18.72 -12.68
N TYR A 289 -20.60 19.44 -11.64
CA TYR A 289 -20.67 20.89 -11.56
C TYR A 289 -19.87 21.58 -12.69
N ASN A 290 -18.71 21.05 -13.04
CA ASN A 290 -17.84 21.59 -14.07
C ASN A 290 -18.16 21.05 -15.48
N ASN A 291 -19.35 20.49 -15.70
CA ASN A 291 -19.80 19.96 -17.00
C ASN A 291 -18.77 18.99 -17.62
N GLY A 292 -18.30 18.02 -16.84
CA GLY A 292 -17.51 16.92 -17.36
C GLY A 292 -18.34 16.04 -18.30
N SER A 293 -17.68 15.40 -19.26
CA SER A 293 -18.33 14.54 -20.26
C SER A 293 -17.75 13.12 -20.29
N GLY A 294 -16.86 12.81 -19.35
CA GLY A 294 -16.17 11.54 -19.27
C GLY A 294 -17.02 10.38 -18.72
N LEU A 295 -16.39 9.22 -18.62
CA LEU A 295 -16.96 8.02 -18.04
C LEU A 295 -16.29 7.72 -16.68
N ILE A 296 -17.10 7.66 -15.63
CA ILE A 296 -16.68 7.23 -14.29
C ILE A 296 -17.13 5.78 -14.09
N ILE A 297 -16.20 4.90 -13.79
CA ILE A 297 -16.45 3.48 -13.54
C ILE A 297 -16.23 3.20 -12.06
N ILE A 298 -17.28 2.75 -11.38
CA ILE A 298 -17.22 2.39 -9.96
C ILE A 298 -17.21 0.86 -9.84
N LEU A 299 -16.15 0.33 -9.27
CA LEU A 299 -15.97 -1.11 -9.05
C LEU A 299 -16.54 -1.50 -7.69
N ASP A 300 -17.79 -1.95 -7.68
CA ASP A 300 -18.50 -2.35 -6.45
C ASP A 300 -18.33 -3.85 -6.19
N ASN A 301 -17.39 -4.19 -5.32
CA ASN A 301 -17.15 -5.56 -4.89
C ASN A 301 -17.66 -5.87 -3.46
N GLY A 302 -18.36 -4.92 -2.84
CA GLY A 302 -19.01 -5.07 -1.54
C GLY A 302 -18.06 -5.16 -0.36
N THR A 303 -16.80 -4.74 -0.48
CA THR A 303 -15.83 -4.80 0.62
C THR A 303 -14.55 -4.01 0.32
N THR A 304 -13.87 -3.53 1.37
CA THR A 304 -12.52 -2.98 1.29
C THR A 304 -11.50 -4.14 1.29
N ALA A 305 -11.38 -4.83 0.14
CA ALA A 305 -10.69 -6.12 0.07
C ALA A 305 -9.18 -6.04 0.33
N MET A 306 -8.50 -5.00 -0.20
CA MET A 306 -7.05 -4.88 -0.17
C MET A 306 -6.47 -4.88 1.24
N THR A 307 -7.15 -4.27 2.20
CA THR A 307 -6.68 -4.09 3.57
C THR A 307 -7.28 -5.06 4.58
N GLY A 308 -8.06 -6.06 4.13
CA GLY A 308 -8.57 -7.13 4.98
C GLY A 308 -10.09 -7.21 5.09
N HIS A 309 -10.80 -6.83 4.03
CA HIS A 309 -12.26 -6.97 3.93
C HIS A 309 -13.07 -6.13 4.94
N GLN A 310 -12.62 -4.91 5.23
CA GLN A 310 -13.36 -4.00 6.09
C GLN A 310 -14.70 -3.59 5.47
N ALA A 311 -15.66 -3.34 6.36
CA ALA A 311 -16.94 -2.78 5.97
C ALA A 311 -16.81 -1.29 5.57
N HIS A 312 -17.69 -0.86 4.66
CA HIS A 312 -17.87 0.53 4.24
C HIS A 312 -19.38 0.82 4.06
N PRO A 313 -19.82 2.06 3.85
CA PRO A 313 -21.26 2.38 3.80
C PRO A 313 -22.08 1.58 2.78
N GLY A 314 -21.46 1.08 1.72
CA GLY A 314 -22.11 0.24 0.70
C GLY A 314 -22.37 -1.21 1.11
N VAL A 315 -21.93 -1.68 2.29
CA VAL A 315 -22.12 -3.10 2.69
C VAL A 315 -23.39 -3.34 3.51
N GLY A 316 -24.02 -2.28 4.05
CA GLY A 316 -25.25 -2.38 4.87
C GLY A 316 -25.01 -2.85 6.29
N ARG A 317 -23.83 -2.60 6.86
CA ARG A 317 -23.48 -2.87 8.25
C ARG A 317 -22.68 -1.72 8.85
N THR A 318 -22.86 -1.48 10.14
CA THR A 318 -22.06 -0.55 10.92
C THR A 318 -20.65 -1.11 11.17
N LEU A 319 -19.74 -0.28 11.69
CA LEU A 319 -18.41 -0.72 12.13
C LEU A 319 -18.48 -1.83 13.20
N MET A 320 -19.51 -1.81 14.04
CA MET A 320 -19.73 -2.81 15.09
C MET A 320 -20.47 -4.07 14.59
N GLY A 321 -20.80 -4.13 13.29
CA GLY A 321 -21.45 -5.28 12.66
C GLY A 321 -22.98 -5.26 12.68
N GLU A 322 -23.60 -4.24 13.24
CA GLU A 322 -25.06 -4.08 13.28
C GLU A 322 -25.63 -3.81 11.88
N PRO A 323 -26.87 -4.24 11.57
CA PRO A 323 -27.54 -3.87 10.33
C PRO A 323 -27.63 -2.35 10.17
N ALA A 324 -27.32 -1.85 8.98
CA ALA A 324 -27.43 -0.43 8.64
C ALA A 324 -27.98 -0.26 7.23
N ARG A 325 -28.43 0.95 6.90
CA ARG A 325 -28.86 1.28 5.54
C ARG A 325 -27.69 1.09 4.57
N LYS A 326 -27.89 0.27 3.56
CA LYS A 326 -26.94 0.13 2.45
C LYS A 326 -27.01 1.37 1.56
N MET A 327 -25.89 2.03 1.33
CA MET A 327 -25.76 3.16 0.41
C MET A 327 -25.35 2.63 -0.95
N LEU A 328 -25.92 3.19 -2.02
CA LEU A 328 -25.61 2.82 -3.39
C LEU A 328 -24.88 3.98 -4.09
N PRO A 329 -23.79 3.74 -4.81
CA PRO A 329 -23.10 4.78 -5.58
C PRO A 329 -24.02 5.49 -6.58
N GLU A 330 -24.98 4.80 -7.15
CA GLU A 330 -25.98 5.33 -8.09
C GLU A 330 -26.84 6.43 -7.49
N ASP A 331 -27.14 6.35 -6.20
CA ASP A 331 -27.96 7.36 -5.52
C ASP A 331 -27.21 8.69 -5.42
N PHE A 332 -25.91 8.65 -5.16
CA PHE A 332 -25.05 9.83 -5.16
C PHE A 332 -24.88 10.42 -6.55
N ALA A 333 -24.75 9.58 -7.57
CA ALA A 333 -24.69 10.03 -8.95
C ALA A 333 -26.00 10.72 -9.39
N ARG A 334 -27.16 10.18 -9.03
CA ARG A 334 -28.47 10.82 -9.27
C ARG A 334 -28.59 12.15 -8.52
N ALA A 335 -28.19 12.20 -7.25
CA ALA A 335 -28.20 13.41 -6.45
C ALA A 335 -27.30 14.51 -7.01
N ALA A 336 -26.19 14.13 -7.67
CA ALA A 336 -25.31 15.05 -8.39
C ALA A 336 -25.88 15.51 -9.76
N GLY A 337 -27.07 15.06 -10.16
CA GLY A 337 -27.73 15.43 -11.40
C GLY A 337 -27.28 14.63 -12.64
N ILE A 338 -26.51 13.55 -12.45
CA ILE A 338 -26.05 12.71 -13.54
C ILE A 338 -27.20 11.84 -14.04
N LYS A 339 -27.47 11.89 -15.34
CA LYS A 339 -28.57 11.16 -15.98
C LYS A 339 -28.16 9.79 -16.51
N ASN A 340 -26.93 9.67 -16.97
CA ASN A 340 -26.39 8.44 -17.58
C ASN A 340 -25.79 7.56 -16.49
N ILE A 341 -26.60 6.69 -15.91
CA ILE A 341 -26.17 5.76 -14.83
C ILE A 341 -26.55 4.36 -15.22
N LYS A 342 -25.58 3.46 -15.24
CA LYS A 342 -25.76 2.02 -15.54
C LYS A 342 -25.13 1.17 -14.45
N THR A 343 -25.73 0.04 -14.20
CA THR A 343 -25.15 -1.02 -13.35
C THR A 343 -25.04 -2.31 -14.17
N VAL A 344 -23.88 -2.95 -14.13
CA VAL A 344 -23.59 -4.16 -14.90
C VAL A 344 -22.82 -5.18 -14.04
N ASP A 345 -23.13 -6.46 -14.21
CA ASP A 345 -22.29 -7.52 -13.66
C ASP A 345 -21.06 -7.71 -14.57
N PRO A 346 -19.82 -7.50 -14.07
CA PRO A 346 -18.63 -7.66 -14.89
C PRO A 346 -18.38 -9.08 -15.40
N TYR A 347 -19.07 -10.10 -14.87
CA TYR A 347 -19.00 -11.46 -15.41
C TYR A 347 -19.85 -11.63 -16.67
N ASP A 348 -20.90 -10.81 -16.85
CA ASP A 348 -21.55 -10.68 -18.16
C ASP A 348 -20.71 -9.78 -19.06
N ARG A 349 -19.74 -10.37 -19.72
CA ARG A 349 -18.77 -9.64 -20.52
C ARG A 349 -19.38 -9.00 -21.77
N ALA A 350 -20.40 -9.59 -22.33
CA ALA A 350 -21.05 -9.04 -23.52
C ALA A 350 -21.76 -7.72 -23.18
N GLU A 351 -22.56 -7.74 -22.11
CA GLU A 351 -23.23 -6.53 -21.62
C GLU A 351 -22.23 -5.50 -21.09
N LEU A 352 -21.18 -5.91 -20.37
CA LEU A 352 -20.12 -5.01 -19.90
C LEU A 352 -19.45 -4.26 -21.07
N GLU A 353 -18.98 -4.98 -22.10
CA GLU A 353 -18.30 -4.38 -23.26
C GLU A 353 -19.24 -3.45 -24.05
N LYS A 354 -20.51 -3.82 -24.18
CA LYS A 354 -21.56 -2.98 -24.79
C LYS A 354 -21.78 -1.70 -23.99
N VAL A 355 -22.09 -1.80 -22.70
CA VAL A 355 -22.36 -0.66 -21.81
C VAL A 355 -21.18 0.28 -21.77
N LEU A 356 -19.94 -0.20 -21.57
CA LEU A 356 -18.77 0.66 -21.54
C LEU A 356 -18.57 1.42 -22.84
N LYS A 357 -18.79 0.78 -24.01
CA LYS A 357 -18.68 1.41 -25.31
C LYS A 357 -19.76 2.47 -25.53
N GLU A 358 -21.01 2.17 -25.16
CA GLU A 358 -22.14 3.10 -25.29
C GLU A 358 -21.96 4.32 -24.39
N GLU A 359 -21.63 4.11 -23.12
CA GLU A 359 -21.49 5.22 -22.16
C GLU A 359 -20.25 6.08 -22.44
N LEU A 360 -19.17 5.49 -22.96
CA LEU A 360 -17.99 6.24 -23.39
C LEU A 360 -18.28 7.17 -24.58
N GLY A 361 -19.20 6.80 -25.45
CA GLY A 361 -19.59 7.59 -26.63
C GLY A 361 -20.55 8.76 -26.34
N LYS A 362 -21.05 8.88 -25.12
CA LYS A 362 -22.01 9.93 -24.76
C LYS A 362 -21.33 11.30 -24.58
N LYS A 363 -22.06 12.36 -24.90
CA LYS A 363 -21.58 13.76 -24.75
C LYS A 363 -21.68 14.28 -23.31
N GLU A 364 -22.45 13.63 -22.47
CA GLU A 364 -22.68 14.00 -21.06
C GLU A 364 -21.96 13.01 -20.14
N LEU A 365 -21.69 13.44 -18.91
CA LEU A 365 -21.08 12.62 -17.88
C LEU A 365 -21.87 11.32 -17.65
N SER A 366 -21.16 10.21 -17.64
CA SER A 366 -21.72 8.88 -17.41
C SER A 366 -21.09 8.21 -16.20
N VAL A 367 -21.88 7.45 -15.46
CA VAL A 367 -21.43 6.59 -14.35
C VAL A 367 -21.84 5.15 -14.63
N VAL A 368 -20.86 4.24 -14.61
CA VAL A 368 -21.08 2.81 -14.72
C VAL A 368 -20.64 2.12 -13.45
N VAL A 369 -21.57 1.49 -12.75
CA VAL A 369 -21.28 0.69 -11.56
C VAL A 369 -21.10 -0.78 -11.98
N CYS A 370 -19.87 -1.26 -11.90
CA CYS A 370 -19.54 -2.67 -12.15
C CYS A 370 -19.69 -3.43 -10.83
N ARG A 371 -20.85 -4.06 -10.61
CA ARG A 371 -21.22 -4.69 -9.34
C ARG A 371 -21.09 -6.19 -9.36
N ARG A 372 -20.17 -6.70 -8.56
CA ARG A 372 -20.04 -8.15 -8.29
C ARG A 372 -19.27 -8.34 -6.99
N ILE A 373 -19.80 -9.16 -6.09
CA ILE A 373 -19.15 -9.47 -4.82
C ILE A 373 -17.71 -9.98 -5.01
N CYS A 374 -16.80 -9.60 -4.11
CA CYS A 374 -15.42 -10.08 -4.11
C CYS A 374 -15.40 -11.61 -4.07
N VAL A 375 -14.69 -12.23 -5.01
CA VAL A 375 -14.60 -13.70 -5.15
C VAL A 375 -14.12 -14.41 -3.88
N LEU A 376 -13.36 -13.72 -3.01
CA LEU A 376 -12.90 -14.28 -1.75
C LEU A 376 -14.00 -14.32 -0.67
N LEU A 377 -15.09 -13.58 -0.85
CA LEU A 377 -16.28 -13.62 0.02
C LEU A 377 -17.35 -14.59 -0.47
N GLU A 378 -17.28 -15.01 -1.72
CA GLU A 378 -18.19 -16.03 -2.26
C GLU A 378 -17.78 -17.44 -1.78
N LYS A 379 -18.76 -18.23 -1.34
CA LYS A 379 -18.53 -19.66 -1.11
C LYS A 379 -18.31 -20.32 -2.47
N ARG A 380 -17.17 -20.96 -2.66
CA ARG A 380 -16.85 -21.69 -3.89
C ARG A 380 -17.84 -22.84 -4.08
N LYS A 381 -18.50 -22.88 -5.24
CA LYS A 381 -19.42 -23.94 -5.64
C LYS A 381 -18.67 -24.90 -6.57
N GLY A 382 -18.23 -26.03 -6.09
CA GLY A 382 -17.56 -27.04 -6.90
C GLY A 382 -16.07 -26.74 -7.22
N ARG A 383 -15.45 -27.63 -7.97
CA ARG A 383 -14.08 -27.50 -8.50
C ARG A 383 -13.97 -28.27 -9.83
N GLY A 384 -13.37 -27.61 -10.85
CA GLY A 384 -12.95 -28.30 -12.07
C GLY A 384 -14.03 -28.42 -13.15
N SER A 385 -15.12 -27.60 -13.09
CA SER A 385 -16.11 -27.55 -14.16
C SER A 385 -15.58 -26.86 -15.43
N ILE A 386 -14.60 -25.94 -15.31
CA ILE A 386 -14.03 -25.21 -16.44
C ILE A 386 -12.71 -25.85 -16.87
N TYR A 387 -12.58 -26.16 -18.13
CA TYR A 387 -11.39 -26.78 -18.71
C TYR A 387 -11.09 -26.23 -20.12
N ILE A 388 -9.89 -26.52 -20.62
CA ILE A 388 -9.49 -26.21 -22.00
C ILE A 388 -9.45 -27.54 -22.76
N ASP A 389 -10.26 -27.63 -23.77
CA ASP A 389 -10.27 -28.78 -24.72
C ASP A 389 -9.04 -28.64 -25.63
N GLU A 390 -8.17 -29.63 -25.56
CA GLU A 390 -6.91 -29.61 -26.32
C GLU A 390 -7.16 -29.75 -27.83
N ALA A 391 -8.16 -30.48 -28.23
CA ALA A 391 -8.50 -30.69 -29.65
C ALA A 391 -8.95 -29.37 -30.32
N ASP A 392 -9.69 -28.53 -29.58
CA ASP A 392 -10.18 -27.25 -30.10
C ASP A 392 -9.21 -26.07 -29.85
N CYS A 393 -8.14 -26.30 -29.10
CA CYS A 393 -7.22 -25.24 -28.72
C CYS A 393 -6.21 -24.97 -29.84
N ILE A 394 -6.36 -23.82 -30.51
CA ILE A 394 -5.44 -23.33 -31.56
C ILE A 394 -4.18 -22.63 -31.00
N LYS A 395 -3.89 -22.73 -29.73
CA LYS A 395 -2.71 -22.18 -29.04
C LYS A 395 -2.49 -20.66 -29.26
N CYS A 396 -3.53 -19.88 -29.49
CA CYS A 396 -3.44 -18.43 -29.82
C CYS A 396 -3.03 -17.52 -28.65
N GLY A 397 -2.98 -18.02 -27.43
CA GLY A 397 -2.59 -17.28 -26.22
C GLY A 397 -3.60 -16.21 -25.75
N ALA A 398 -4.78 -16.09 -26.34
CA ALA A 398 -5.76 -15.06 -25.94
C ALA A 398 -6.18 -15.20 -24.47
N CYS A 399 -6.31 -16.40 -23.96
CA CYS A 399 -6.62 -16.68 -22.56
C CYS A 399 -5.51 -16.21 -21.60
N MET A 400 -4.25 -16.29 -21.99
CA MET A 400 -3.13 -15.75 -21.18
C MET A 400 -3.17 -14.22 -21.11
N LYS A 401 -3.58 -13.53 -22.19
CA LYS A 401 -3.75 -12.07 -22.21
C LYS A 401 -4.89 -11.59 -21.31
N PHE A 402 -5.82 -12.46 -20.96
CA PHE A 402 -6.84 -12.20 -19.93
C PHE A 402 -6.21 -12.16 -18.52
N GLY A 403 -5.09 -12.85 -18.32
CA GLY A 403 -4.25 -12.77 -17.13
C GLY A 403 -4.81 -13.45 -15.89
N CYS A 404 -5.72 -14.43 -16.03
CA CYS A 404 -6.22 -15.18 -14.87
C CYS A 404 -5.14 -16.14 -14.36
N PRO A 405 -4.77 -16.09 -13.06
CA PRO A 405 -3.71 -16.96 -12.53
C PRO A 405 -4.09 -18.44 -12.47
N ALA A 406 -5.36 -18.79 -12.70
CA ALA A 406 -5.77 -20.17 -12.86
C ALA A 406 -5.48 -20.73 -14.26
N ILE A 407 -5.14 -19.89 -15.25
CA ILE A 407 -4.77 -20.33 -16.59
C ILE A 407 -3.25 -20.43 -16.66
N GLU A 408 -2.75 -21.62 -16.96
CA GLU A 408 -1.34 -21.96 -16.96
C GLU A 408 -0.92 -22.48 -18.34
N LEU A 409 0.35 -22.25 -18.69
CA LEU A 409 1.00 -22.90 -19.82
C LEU A 409 1.97 -23.93 -19.25
N LYS A 410 1.69 -25.21 -19.47
CA LYS A 410 2.52 -26.35 -19.06
C LYS A 410 2.83 -27.20 -20.27
N GLU A 411 4.09 -27.51 -20.50
CA GLU A 411 4.53 -28.39 -21.60
C GLU A 411 3.86 -28.01 -22.94
N GLU A 412 3.88 -26.71 -23.26
CA GLU A 412 3.26 -26.11 -24.44
C GLU A 412 1.72 -26.28 -24.55
N LYS A 413 1.06 -26.70 -23.48
CA LYS A 413 -0.41 -26.83 -23.41
C LYS A 413 -1.00 -25.80 -22.46
N TYR A 414 -2.08 -25.16 -22.90
CA TYR A 414 -2.86 -24.28 -22.02
C TYR A 414 -3.81 -25.12 -21.18
N THR A 415 -3.76 -24.94 -19.87
CA THR A 415 -4.57 -25.68 -18.91
C THR A 415 -5.23 -24.73 -17.91
N ILE A 416 -6.27 -25.21 -17.23
CA ILE A 416 -6.89 -24.51 -16.11
C ILE A 416 -6.60 -25.27 -14.82
N ASN A 417 -5.92 -24.63 -13.90
CA ASN A 417 -5.68 -25.17 -12.57
C ASN A 417 -6.98 -25.17 -11.77
N SER A 418 -7.56 -26.35 -11.57
CA SER A 418 -8.84 -26.53 -10.88
C SER A 418 -8.81 -26.11 -9.40
N LEU A 419 -7.64 -26.13 -8.74
CA LEU A 419 -7.47 -25.67 -7.36
C LEU A 419 -7.57 -24.15 -7.23
N LEU A 420 -7.13 -23.43 -8.26
CA LEU A 420 -7.16 -21.95 -8.30
C LEU A 420 -8.44 -21.42 -8.94
N CYS A 421 -9.04 -22.15 -9.87
CA CYS A 421 -10.20 -21.70 -10.62
C CYS A 421 -11.41 -21.43 -9.71
N ALA A 422 -11.97 -20.22 -9.82
CA ALA A 422 -13.16 -19.81 -9.09
C ALA A 422 -14.47 -20.03 -9.88
N GLU A 423 -14.41 -20.69 -11.04
CA GLU A 423 -15.57 -21.03 -11.89
C GLU A 423 -16.45 -19.83 -12.30
N CYS A 424 -15.84 -18.66 -12.40
CA CYS A 424 -16.51 -17.41 -12.77
C CYS A 424 -16.89 -17.30 -14.26
N LYS A 425 -16.48 -18.25 -15.09
CA LYS A 425 -16.74 -18.35 -16.54
C LYS A 425 -16.23 -17.16 -17.39
N SER A 426 -15.64 -16.15 -16.80
CA SER A 426 -15.20 -14.93 -17.51
C SER A 426 -14.11 -15.18 -18.57
N CYS A 427 -13.41 -16.31 -18.52
CA CYS A 427 -12.43 -16.69 -19.54
C CYS A 427 -13.06 -17.36 -20.78
N ILE A 428 -14.28 -17.93 -20.68
CA ILE A 428 -14.93 -18.61 -21.80
C ILE A 428 -15.08 -17.70 -23.02
N PRO A 429 -15.63 -16.47 -22.90
CA PRO A 429 -15.80 -15.59 -24.06
C PRO A 429 -14.45 -15.01 -24.59
N VAL A 430 -13.32 -15.24 -23.91
CA VAL A 430 -12.00 -14.83 -24.40
C VAL A 430 -11.49 -15.78 -25.48
N CYS A 431 -11.90 -17.05 -25.40
CA CYS A 431 -11.43 -18.09 -26.29
C CYS A 431 -12.11 -18.00 -27.66
N ARG A 432 -11.36 -17.59 -28.68
CA ARG A 432 -11.87 -17.44 -30.05
C ARG A 432 -12.26 -18.77 -30.69
N SER A 433 -11.53 -19.85 -30.39
CA SER A 433 -11.80 -21.20 -30.90
C SER A 433 -12.83 -21.95 -30.04
N LYS A 434 -13.38 -21.32 -28.98
CA LYS A 434 -14.31 -21.95 -28.03
C LYS A 434 -13.77 -23.19 -27.31
N ALA A 435 -12.42 -23.31 -27.25
CA ALA A 435 -11.78 -24.43 -26.56
C ALA A 435 -11.94 -24.36 -25.02
N ILE A 436 -12.25 -23.20 -24.43
CA ILE A 436 -12.57 -23.11 -23.00
C ILE A 436 -14.04 -23.48 -22.81
N LYS A 437 -14.29 -24.59 -22.12
CA LYS A 437 -15.62 -25.20 -21.96
C LYS A 437 -15.96 -25.42 -20.50
N GLU A 438 -17.22 -25.58 -20.22
CA GLU A 438 -17.77 -26.08 -18.96
C GLU A 438 -18.19 -27.53 -19.14
N LYS A 439 -17.92 -28.41 -18.15
CA LYS A 439 -18.34 -29.79 -18.11
C LYS A 439 -19.84 -29.88 -17.90
#